data_332dc20c9a42727ac69402521be6367a
#
_entry.id   332dc20c9a42727ac69402521be6367a
#
_cell.length_a   1.000
_cell.length_b   1.000
_cell.length_c   1.000
_cell.angle_alpha   90.00
_cell.angle_beta   90.00
_cell.angle_gamma   90.00
#
_symmetry.space_group_name_H-M   'P 1'
#
loop_
_entity.id
_entity.type
_entity.pdbx_description
1 polymer ?
#
loop_
_entity_poly.entity_id
_entity_poly.type
_entity_poly.pdbx_seq_one_letter_code
_entity_poly.pdbx_strand_id
1 'polypeptide(L)' 'MERYRIIQREGYNGCIPIIIYWVQARKDKRISSEWVNVKGFDTYKRAKELLDILNE' A
#
# COMPACT_ATOMS: atom_id res chain seq x y z
N MET A 1 16.42 -5.37 1.01
CA MET A 1 15.74 -4.06 1.13
C MET A 1 14.32 -4.18 0.59
N GLU A 2 13.34 -3.82 1.39
CA GLU A 2 11.96 -3.87 0.94
C GLU A 2 11.69 -2.75 -0.06
N ARG A 3 11.15 -3.12 -1.21
CA ARG A 3 10.74 -2.15 -2.24
C ARG A 3 9.25 -1.88 -2.18
N TYR A 4 8.49 -2.74 -1.53
CA TYR A 4 7.04 -2.65 -1.41
C TYR A 4 6.63 -2.94 0.01
N ARG A 5 5.54 -2.31 0.43
CA ARG A 5 4.98 -2.55 1.76
C ARG A 5 3.46 -2.36 1.73
N ILE A 6 2.80 -2.86 2.77
CA ILE A 6 1.37 -2.63 2.98
C ILE A 6 1.24 -1.76 4.22
N ILE A 7 0.47 -0.69 4.09
CA ILE A 7 0.10 0.14 5.24
C ILE A 7 -1.41 0.15 5.38
N GLN A 8 -1.86 0.37 6.61
CA GLN A 8 -3.26 0.42 6.96
C GLN A 8 -3.65 1.86 7.23
N ARG A 9 -4.72 2.31 6.56
CA ARG A 9 -5.22 3.68 6.71
C ARG A 9 -6.72 3.67 6.93
N GLU A 10 -7.19 4.62 7.72
CA GLU A 10 -8.61 4.83 7.90
C GLU A 10 -9.15 5.67 6.75
N GLY A 11 -10.36 5.32 6.30
CA GLY A 11 -11.08 6.07 5.28
C GLY A 11 -12.56 5.99 5.55
N TYR A 12 -13.35 6.53 4.62
CA TYR A 12 -14.80 6.53 4.75
C TYR A 12 -15.44 6.13 3.43
N ASN A 13 -16.50 5.34 3.53
CA ASN A 13 -17.38 5.05 2.42
C ASN A 13 -18.71 5.72 2.76
N GLY A 14 -18.89 6.95 2.27
CA GLY A 14 -19.99 7.78 2.74
C GLY A 14 -19.74 8.17 4.19
N CYS A 15 -20.64 7.76 5.08
CA CYS A 15 -20.51 8.01 6.52
C CYS A 15 -19.98 6.80 7.29
N ILE A 16 -19.68 5.71 6.59
CA ILE A 16 -19.23 4.47 7.22
C ILE A 16 -17.69 4.44 7.26
N PRO A 17 -17.08 4.32 8.45
CA PRO A 17 -15.63 4.21 8.54
C PRO A 17 -15.17 2.86 8.01
N ILE A 18 -14.11 2.88 7.22
CA ILE A 18 -13.52 1.68 6.64
C ILE A 18 -12.01 1.72 6.83
N ILE A 19 -11.38 0.55 6.68
CA ILE A 19 -9.93 0.44 6.69
C ILE A 19 -9.49 0.10 5.29
N ILE A 20 -8.50 0.85 4.79
CA ILE A 20 -7.93 0.64 3.47
C ILE A 20 -6.49 0.16 3.65
N TYR A 21 -6.14 -0.92 2.96
CA TYR A 21 -4.80 -1.47 2.93
C TYR A 21 -4.12 -1.00 1.66
N TRP A 22 -3.16 -0.09 1.82
CA TRP A 22 -2.43 0.48 0.69
C TRP A 22 -1.14 -0.28 0.45
N VAL A 23 -0.98 -0.75 -0.78
CA VAL A 23 0.32 -1.27 -1.24
C VAL A 23 1.12 -0.07 -1.71
N GLN A 24 2.30 0.11 -1.13
CA GLN A 24 3.18 1.22 -1.45
C GLN A 24 4.47 0.71 -2.05
N ALA A 25 5.01 1.46 -2.99
CA ALA A 25 6.32 1.20 -3.58
C ALA A 25 7.30 2.26 -3.07
N ARG A 26 8.52 1.84 -2.81
CA ARG A 26 9.59 2.75 -2.44
C ARG A 26 10.22 3.35 -3.69
N LYS A 27 10.22 4.64 -3.77
CA LYS A 27 10.85 5.37 -4.86
C LYS A 27 12.09 6.06 -4.33
N ASP A 28 13.25 5.61 -4.78
CA ASP A 28 14.51 6.20 -4.36
C ASP A 28 14.79 7.43 -5.20
N LYS A 29 15.05 8.53 -4.50
CA LYS A 29 15.49 9.77 -5.10
C LYS A 29 16.97 9.97 -4.80
N ARG A 30 17.57 10.94 -5.47
CA ARG A 30 18.99 11.21 -5.35
C ARG A 30 19.44 11.48 -3.90
N ILE A 31 18.59 12.14 -3.12
CA ILE A 31 18.93 12.57 -1.76
C ILE A 31 18.15 11.80 -0.71
N SER A 32 17.00 11.26 -1.08
CA SER A 32 16.10 10.61 -0.14
C SER A 32 15.25 9.57 -0.85
N SER A 33 14.49 8.82 -0.08
CA SER A 33 13.52 7.89 -0.65
C SER A 33 12.12 8.26 -0.13
N GLU A 34 11.11 7.92 -0.90
CA GLU A 34 9.73 8.14 -0.49
C GLU A 34 8.87 6.94 -0.85
N TRP A 35 7.76 6.80 -0.13
CA TRP A 35 6.78 5.76 -0.40
C TRP A 35 5.63 6.36 -1.19
N VAL A 36 5.27 5.71 -2.30
CA VAL A 36 4.15 6.14 -3.13
C VAL A 36 3.09 5.06 -3.15
N ASN A 37 1.83 5.49 -3.12
CA ASN A 37 0.71 4.57 -3.14
C ASN A 37 0.58 3.95 -4.54
N VAL A 38 0.55 2.62 -4.59
CA VAL A 38 0.35 1.88 -5.84
C VAL A 38 -1.13 1.58 -6.00
N LYS A 39 -1.73 0.95 -4.99
CA LYS A 39 -3.13 0.60 -5.04
C LYS A 39 -3.67 0.37 -3.63
N GLY A 40 -4.94 0.74 -3.42
CA GLY A 40 -5.64 0.48 -2.17
C GLY A 40 -6.59 -0.69 -2.30
N PHE A 41 -6.74 -1.44 -1.22
CA PHE A 41 -7.62 -2.59 -1.15
C PHE A 41 -8.46 -2.54 0.11
N ASP A 42 -9.62 -3.16 0.06
CA ASP A 42 -10.51 -3.27 1.21
C ASP A 42 -10.14 -4.44 2.13
N THR A 43 -9.31 -5.36 1.67
CA THR A 43 -8.88 -6.51 2.48
C THR A 43 -7.36 -6.64 2.42
N TYR A 44 -6.79 -7.09 3.55
CA TYR A 44 -5.36 -7.36 3.64
C TYR A 44 -4.93 -8.46 2.68
N LYS A 45 -5.76 -9.48 2.53
CA LYS A 45 -5.47 -10.61 1.66
C LYS A 45 -5.21 -10.18 0.22
N ARG A 46 -6.07 -9.28 -0.30
CA ARG A 46 -5.90 -8.78 -1.67
C ARG A 46 -4.66 -7.92 -1.81
N ALA A 47 -4.40 -7.08 -0.81
CA ALA A 47 -3.19 -6.28 -0.81
C ALA A 47 -1.93 -7.16 -0.82
N LYS A 48 -1.95 -8.23 -0.03
CA LYS A 48 -0.82 -9.15 0.04
C LYS A 48 -0.61 -9.92 -1.27
N GLU A 49 -1.68 -10.27 -1.95
CA GLU A 49 -1.58 -10.91 -3.25
C GLU A 49 -0.84 -10.02 -4.24
N LEU A 50 -1.18 -8.74 -4.29
CA LEU A 50 -0.46 -7.80 -5.16
C LEU A 50 0.99 -7.64 -4.70
N LEU A 51 1.21 -7.54 -3.40
CA LEU A 51 2.56 -7.40 -2.86
C LEU A 51 3.45 -8.58 -3.27
N ASP A 52 2.91 -9.80 -3.19
CA ASP A 52 3.65 -11.00 -3.58
C ASP A 52 3.99 -11.00 -5.07
N ILE A 53 3.04 -10.54 -5.91
CA ILE A 53 3.28 -10.42 -7.35
C ILE A 53 4.39 -9.41 -7.64
N LEU A 54 4.38 -8.27 -6.95
CA LEU A 54 5.37 -7.23 -7.16
C LEU A 54 6.76 -7.63 -6.66
N ASN A 55 6.82 -8.51 -5.68
CA ASN A 55 8.09 -8.99 -5.12
C ASN A 55 8.65 -10.22 -5.83
N GLU A 56 7.97 -10.73 -6.83
CA GLU A 56 8.48 -11.85 -7.63
C GLU A 56 9.72 -11.46 -8.44
#